data_95b1fecf8561ee9cd8bd88818a706582
#
_entry.id   95b1fecf8561ee9cd8bd88818a706582
#
_cell.length_a   1.000
_cell.length_b   1.000
_cell.length_c   1.000
_cell.angle_alpha   90.00
_cell.angle_beta   90.00
_cell.angle_gamma   90.00
#
_symmetry.space_group_name_H-M   'P 1'
#
loop_
_entity.id
_entity.type
_entity.pdbx_description
1 polymer ?
#
loop_
_entity_poly.entity_id
_entity_poly.type
_entity_poly.pdbx_seq_one_letter_code
_entity_poly.pdbx_strand_id
1 'polypeptide(L)'
;INGSWGFSLTDTSYKSETKLIQTLVKAAALGANLLLNIGPMPNGEIQPEFTERLNSMGDWLKIYGESIYGTNAGYLKPQDWGCITQKSDKLYIHIFKAQPEILLNGFPFKKIQKAYYLKNKRVVNAALKNGSLHIPIGGSINKNDEVIVLEIKK
;
A
#
# COMPACT_ATOMS: atom_id res chain seq x y z
N ILE A 1 -12.82 5.19 11.74
CA ILE A 1 -13.18 4.16 10.73
C ILE A 1 -14.51 4.50 10.05
N ASN A 2 -15.50 5.01 10.79
CA ASN A 2 -16.76 5.53 10.27
C ASN A 2 -16.72 7.07 10.10
N GLY A 3 -17.88 7.76 10.06
CA GLY A 3 -17.99 9.20 9.98
C GLY A 3 -17.90 9.92 11.33
N SER A 4 -18.18 9.21 12.41
CA SER A 4 -18.27 9.77 13.77
C SER A 4 -16.94 9.63 14.51
N TRP A 5 -16.63 10.60 15.40
CA TRP A 5 -15.42 10.56 16.24
C TRP A 5 -15.56 9.62 17.44
N GLY A 6 -16.78 9.46 17.95
CA GLY A 6 -17.11 8.57 19.04
C GLY A 6 -18.09 7.50 18.60
N PHE A 7 -18.60 6.72 19.57
CA PHE A 7 -19.64 5.76 19.33
C PHE A 7 -20.94 6.42 18.85
N SER A 8 -21.56 5.86 17.83
CA SER A 8 -22.86 6.27 17.33
C SER A 8 -23.65 5.06 16.84
N LEU A 9 -24.84 4.84 17.40
CA LEU A 9 -25.75 3.77 16.97
C LEU A 9 -26.29 3.96 15.55
N THR A 10 -26.32 5.21 15.08
CA THR A 10 -26.91 5.55 13.77
C THR A 10 -25.89 5.66 12.65
N ASP A 11 -24.58 5.75 12.97
CA ASP A 11 -23.53 5.82 11.96
C ASP A 11 -23.04 4.43 11.58
N THR A 12 -23.67 3.87 10.56
CA THR A 12 -23.33 2.56 9.97
C THR A 12 -22.43 2.69 8.72
N SER A 13 -21.91 3.89 8.44
CA SER A 13 -21.11 4.19 7.25
C SER A 13 -19.64 3.85 7.45
N TYR A 14 -19.32 2.57 7.58
CA TYR A 14 -17.95 2.11 7.80
C TYR A 14 -17.12 2.11 6.51
N LYS A 15 -15.90 2.65 6.58
CA LYS A 15 -14.92 2.55 5.49
C LYS A 15 -14.60 1.08 5.22
N SER A 16 -14.48 0.72 3.94
CA SER A 16 -14.06 -0.62 3.55
C SER A 16 -12.61 -0.91 3.97
N GLU A 17 -12.27 -2.18 4.14
CA GLU A 17 -10.90 -2.65 4.38
C GLU A 17 -9.93 -2.11 3.33
N THR A 18 -10.30 -2.19 2.06
CA THR A 18 -9.52 -1.63 0.94
C THR A 18 -9.24 -0.15 1.14
N LYS A 19 -10.26 0.64 1.52
CA LYS A 19 -10.10 2.08 1.75
C LYS A 19 -9.15 2.36 2.91
N LEU A 20 -9.21 1.59 3.99
CA LEU A 20 -8.36 1.75 5.16
C LEU A 20 -6.91 1.40 4.84
N ILE A 21 -6.67 0.25 4.20
CA ILE A 21 -5.33 -0.18 3.79
C ILE A 21 -4.72 0.84 2.81
N GLN A 22 -5.45 1.25 1.78
CA GLN A 22 -4.94 2.24 0.83
C GLN A 22 -4.71 3.62 1.45
N THR A 23 -5.46 3.98 2.51
CA THR A 23 -5.21 5.21 3.27
C THR A 23 -3.90 5.13 4.04
N LEU A 24 -3.63 4.00 4.71
CA LEU A 24 -2.35 3.74 5.39
C LEU A 24 -1.17 3.80 4.41
N VAL A 25 -1.29 3.10 3.30
CA VAL A 25 -0.25 3.04 2.26
C VAL A 25 0.03 4.43 1.67
N LYS A 26 -1.01 5.21 1.38
CA LYS A 26 -0.85 6.59 0.88
C LYS A 26 -0.20 7.50 1.92
N ALA A 27 -0.54 7.36 3.20
CA ALA A 27 0.12 8.13 4.27
C ALA A 27 1.62 7.80 4.31
N ALA A 28 1.99 6.52 4.30
CA ALA A 28 3.40 6.09 4.25
C ALA A 28 4.12 6.62 3.01
N ALA A 29 3.50 6.53 1.83
CA ALA A 29 4.06 7.04 0.57
C ALA A 29 4.26 8.56 0.54
N LEU A 30 3.55 9.30 1.37
CA LEU A 30 3.72 10.74 1.58
C LEU A 30 4.67 11.08 2.73
N GLY A 31 5.23 10.08 3.42
CA GLY A 31 6.07 10.28 4.61
C GLY A 31 5.29 10.77 5.83
N ALA A 32 3.98 10.53 5.87
CA ALA A 32 3.08 10.95 6.95
C ALA A 32 2.69 9.78 7.85
N ASN A 33 2.33 10.10 9.09
CA ASN A 33 1.71 9.14 10.00
C ASN A 33 0.20 9.08 9.78
N LEU A 34 -0.39 7.91 10.02
CA LEU A 34 -1.84 7.72 10.02
C LEU A 34 -2.35 7.61 11.47
N LEU A 35 -3.26 8.49 11.85
CA LEU A 35 -4.10 8.33 13.04
C LEU A 35 -5.45 7.74 12.61
N LEU A 36 -5.72 6.50 13.00
CA LEU A 36 -6.99 5.82 12.72
C LEU A 36 -7.85 5.80 13.97
N ASN A 37 -8.92 6.59 13.96
CA ASN A 37 -9.82 6.72 15.11
C ASN A 37 -10.88 5.60 15.12
N ILE A 38 -11.16 5.10 16.32
CA ILE A 38 -12.29 4.22 16.65
C ILE A 38 -13.04 4.82 17.85
N GLY A 39 -14.37 4.63 17.91
CA GLY A 39 -15.20 5.05 19.04
C GLY A 39 -15.65 3.83 19.87
N PRO A 40 -15.11 3.59 21.08
CA PRO A 40 -15.58 2.51 21.94
C PRO A 40 -17.05 2.70 22.31
N MET A 41 -17.76 1.58 22.48
CA MET A 41 -19.12 1.56 23.00
C MET A 41 -19.18 2.02 24.47
N PRO A 42 -20.36 2.39 25.01
CA PRO A 42 -20.48 2.84 26.41
C PRO A 42 -20.00 1.81 27.45
N ASN A 43 -19.99 0.54 27.12
CA ASN A 43 -19.46 -0.55 27.97
C ASN A 43 -17.91 -0.72 27.84
N GLY A 44 -17.25 0.11 27.02
CA GLY A 44 -15.80 0.06 26.78
C GLY A 44 -15.36 -0.92 25.68
N GLU A 45 -16.25 -1.68 25.11
CA GLU A 45 -15.92 -2.62 24.02
C GLU A 45 -15.78 -1.93 22.67
N ILE A 46 -15.02 -2.55 21.77
CA ILE A 46 -14.89 -2.11 20.37
C ILE A 46 -15.95 -2.83 19.55
N GLN A 47 -16.68 -2.08 18.73
CA GLN A 47 -17.70 -2.64 17.83
C GLN A 47 -17.09 -3.73 16.92
N PRO A 48 -17.84 -4.83 16.67
CA PRO A 48 -17.38 -5.91 15.78
C PRO A 48 -16.93 -5.42 14.41
N GLU A 49 -17.61 -4.44 13.83
CA GLU A 49 -17.29 -3.86 12.52
C GLU A 49 -15.92 -3.16 12.50
N PHE A 50 -15.50 -2.56 13.62
CA PHE A 50 -14.15 -1.99 13.75
C PHE A 50 -13.10 -3.07 13.94
N THR A 51 -13.41 -4.06 14.80
CA THR A 51 -12.51 -5.19 15.07
C THR A 51 -12.20 -5.98 13.80
N GLU A 52 -13.22 -6.29 13.00
CA GLU A 52 -13.07 -6.97 11.71
C GLU A 52 -12.11 -6.21 10.78
N ARG A 53 -12.30 -4.89 10.63
CA ARG A 53 -11.47 -4.05 9.77
C ARG A 53 -10.04 -3.91 10.25
N LEU A 54 -9.86 -3.78 11.57
CA LEU A 54 -8.52 -3.74 12.17
C LEU A 54 -7.78 -5.07 12.00
N ASN A 55 -8.48 -6.20 12.17
CA ASN A 55 -7.92 -7.53 11.93
C ASN A 55 -7.51 -7.68 10.45
N SER A 56 -8.36 -7.27 9.52
CA SER A 56 -8.05 -7.31 8.08
C SER A 56 -6.81 -6.46 7.74
N MET A 57 -6.68 -5.27 8.32
CA MET A 57 -5.46 -4.46 8.18
C MET A 57 -4.24 -5.16 8.79
N GLY A 58 -4.40 -5.79 9.95
CA GLY A 58 -3.36 -6.56 10.62
C GLY A 58 -2.88 -7.74 9.78
N ASP A 59 -3.80 -8.49 9.18
CA ASP A 59 -3.47 -9.63 8.31
C ASP A 59 -2.77 -9.18 7.03
N TRP A 60 -3.19 -8.05 6.44
CA TRP A 60 -2.48 -7.44 5.32
C TRP A 60 -1.04 -7.03 5.73
N LEU A 61 -0.87 -6.40 6.90
CA LEU A 61 0.44 -5.97 7.41
C LEU A 61 1.37 -7.14 7.75
N LYS A 62 0.86 -8.30 8.15
CA LYS A 62 1.69 -9.51 8.35
C LYS A 62 2.41 -9.93 7.05
N ILE A 63 1.78 -9.69 5.90
CA ILE A 63 2.33 -10.04 4.59
C ILE A 63 3.15 -8.90 3.99
N TYR A 64 2.63 -7.69 4.07
CA TYR A 64 3.14 -6.53 3.33
C TYR A 64 3.81 -5.47 4.21
N GLY A 65 3.87 -5.66 5.53
CA GLY A 65 4.37 -4.66 6.48
C GLY A 65 5.81 -4.20 6.21
N GLU A 66 6.65 -5.01 5.55
CA GLU A 66 7.99 -4.60 5.10
C GLU A 66 7.93 -3.34 4.23
N SER A 67 6.86 -3.18 3.45
CA SER A 67 6.65 -2.04 2.55
C SER A 67 6.14 -0.78 3.24
N ILE A 68 5.83 -0.86 4.55
CA ILE A 68 5.30 0.24 5.37
C ILE A 68 6.26 0.61 6.50
N TYR A 69 6.71 -0.38 7.29
CA TYR A 69 7.48 -0.13 8.49
C TYR A 69 8.90 0.34 8.20
N GLY A 70 9.24 1.53 8.71
CA GLY A 70 10.57 2.13 8.55
C GLY A 70 10.86 2.55 7.11
N THR A 71 9.83 2.78 6.30
CA THR A 71 9.96 3.36 4.96
C THR A 71 9.91 4.88 5.01
N ASN A 72 10.40 5.51 3.95
CA ASN A 72 10.25 6.92 3.64
C ASN A 72 9.30 7.08 2.46
N ALA A 73 8.90 8.33 2.19
CA ALA A 73 8.19 8.68 0.96
C ALA A 73 8.98 8.21 -0.26
N GLY A 74 8.28 7.70 -1.26
CA GLY A 74 8.85 7.40 -2.56
C GLY A 74 9.18 8.68 -3.35
N TYR A 75 9.94 8.53 -4.43
CA TYR A 75 10.33 9.66 -5.29
C TYR A 75 9.16 10.22 -6.12
N LEU A 76 8.04 9.47 -6.25
CA LEU A 76 6.86 9.84 -7.01
C LEU A 76 5.65 10.01 -6.07
N LYS A 77 4.91 11.11 -6.25
CA LYS A 77 3.64 11.31 -5.53
C LYS A 77 2.64 10.21 -5.88
N PRO A 78 1.67 9.91 -4.99
CA PRO A 78 0.61 8.95 -5.28
C PRO A 78 -0.10 9.24 -6.60
N GLN A 79 -0.33 8.17 -7.36
CA GLN A 79 -0.99 8.17 -8.66
C GLN A 79 -2.32 7.42 -8.57
N ASP A 80 -3.14 7.45 -9.63
CA ASP A 80 -4.40 6.71 -9.68
C ASP A 80 -4.24 5.19 -9.59
N TRP A 81 -3.14 4.66 -10.11
CA TRP A 81 -2.83 3.24 -10.06
C TRP A 81 -2.29 2.79 -8.70
N GLY A 82 -1.70 3.70 -7.88
CA GLY A 82 -1.08 3.38 -6.61
C GLY A 82 -0.04 4.40 -6.16
N CYS A 83 0.97 3.94 -5.42
CA CYS A 83 2.03 4.81 -4.91
C CYS A 83 3.32 4.02 -4.62
N ILE A 84 4.36 4.73 -4.17
CA ILE A 84 5.69 4.17 -3.92
C ILE A 84 6.13 4.54 -2.51
N THR A 85 6.60 3.54 -1.75
CA THR A 85 7.39 3.76 -0.53
C THR A 85 8.82 3.30 -0.78
N GLN A 86 9.77 3.78 0.02
CA GLN A 86 11.19 3.50 -0.16
C GLN A 86 11.88 3.16 1.15
N LYS A 87 12.76 2.16 1.14
CA LYS A 87 13.62 1.82 2.26
C LYS A 87 14.99 1.36 1.75
N SER A 88 16.05 2.10 2.11
CA SER A 88 17.43 1.82 1.67
C SER A 88 17.55 1.71 0.16
N ASP A 89 17.80 0.53 -0.37
CA ASP A 89 17.97 0.18 -1.78
C ASP A 89 16.73 -0.47 -2.41
N LYS A 90 15.60 -0.44 -1.70
CA LYS A 90 14.33 -1.01 -2.16
C LYS A 90 13.28 0.06 -2.40
N LEU A 91 12.57 -0.07 -3.51
CA LEU A 91 11.31 0.61 -3.77
C LEU A 91 10.18 -0.42 -3.68
N TYR A 92 9.11 -0.05 -3.00
CA TYR A 92 7.88 -0.84 -2.92
C TYR A 92 6.82 -0.13 -3.76
N ILE A 93 6.42 -0.78 -4.85
CA ILE A 93 5.40 -0.30 -5.78
C ILE A 93 4.06 -0.88 -5.33
N HIS A 94 3.24 -0.04 -4.73
CA HIS A 94 1.89 -0.36 -4.26
C HIS A 94 0.89 -0.19 -5.39
N ILE A 95 0.11 -1.23 -5.69
CA ILE A 95 -0.80 -1.29 -6.84
C ILE A 95 -2.25 -1.40 -6.34
N PHE A 96 -3.02 -0.34 -6.53
CA PHE A 96 -4.42 -0.25 -6.12
C PHE A 96 -5.41 -0.63 -7.21
N LYS A 97 -5.00 -0.52 -8.47
CA LYS A 97 -5.83 -0.82 -9.64
C LYS A 97 -5.10 -1.79 -10.56
N ALA A 98 -5.79 -2.86 -10.92
CA ALA A 98 -5.28 -3.79 -11.93
C ALA A 98 -5.12 -3.07 -13.27
N GLN A 99 -3.95 -3.23 -13.87
CA GLN A 99 -3.62 -2.76 -15.21
C GLN A 99 -2.53 -3.65 -15.81
N PRO A 100 -2.38 -3.72 -17.14
CA PRO A 100 -1.41 -4.61 -17.77
C PRO A 100 0.05 -4.27 -17.43
N GLU A 101 0.33 -2.97 -17.27
CA GLU A 101 1.67 -2.46 -17.03
C GLU A 101 1.63 -1.17 -16.19
N ILE A 102 2.62 -0.98 -15.33
CA ILE A 102 2.90 0.33 -14.72
C ILE A 102 4.09 0.94 -15.45
N LEU A 103 3.91 2.17 -15.93
CA LEU A 103 4.95 2.96 -16.55
C LEU A 103 5.40 4.08 -15.59
N LEU A 104 6.67 4.05 -15.21
CA LEU A 104 7.29 5.07 -14.36
C LEU A 104 8.24 5.93 -15.21
N ASN A 105 7.74 7.08 -15.69
CA ASN A 105 8.53 8.02 -16.46
C ASN A 105 9.56 8.74 -15.57
N GLY A 106 10.73 9.05 -16.15
CA GLY A 106 11.79 9.73 -15.40
C GLY A 106 12.31 8.94 -14.21
N PHE A 107 12.46 7.62 -14.37
CA PHE A 107 12.95 6.75 -13.31
C PHE A 107 14.36 7.17 -12.88
N PRO A 108 14.58 7.55 -11.60
CA PRO A 108 15.80 8.25 -11.19
C PRO A 108 17.00 7.33 -10.93
N PHE A 109 16.82 6.01 -11.02
CA PHE A 109 17.87 5.06 -10.69
C PHE A 109 18.47 4.43 -11.94
N LYS A 110 19.79 4.18 -11.90
CA LYS A 110 20.54 3.68 -13.06
C LYS A 110 20.26 2.22 -13.41
N LYS A 111 19.96 1.40 -12.39
CA LYS A 111 19.80 -0.05 -12.59
C LYS A 111 18.85 -0.65 -11.57
N ILE A 112 18.02 -1.59 -12.05
CA ILE A 112 17.27 -2.51 -11.22
C ILE A 112 18.07 -3.81 -11.14
N GLN A 113 18.26 -4.30 -9.93
CA GLN A 113 18.94 -5.58 -9.68
C GLN A 113 17.95 -6.73 -9.70
N LYS A 114 16.79 -6.53 -9.05
CA LYS A 114 15.69 -7.51 -8.98
C LYS A 114 14.35 -6.80 -8.95
N ALA A 115 13.34 -7.47 -9.48
CA ALA A 115 11.93 -7.08 -9.34
C ALA A 115 11.10 -8.33 -9.05
N TYR A 116 10.25 -8.27 -8.03
CA TYR A 116 9.43 -9.41 -7.60
C TYR A 116 8.22 -8.97 -6.78
N TYR A 117 7.17 -9.80 -6.78
CA TYR A 117 6.03 -9.61 -5.88
C TYR A 117 6.42 -9.89 -4.44
N LEU A 118 6.09 -8.96 -3.51
CA LEU A 118 6.51 -9.07 -2.10
C LEU A 118 5.99 -10.36 -1.46
N LYS A 119 4.72 -10.68 -1.68
CA LYS A 119 4.02 -11.82 -1.05
C LYS A 119 4.65 -13.18 -1.34
N ASN A 120 4.97 -13.46 -2.60
CA ASN A 120 5.33 -14.80 -3.05
C ASN A 120 6.69 -14.88 -3.75
N LYS A 121 7.41 -13.76 -3.81
CA LYS A 121 8.73 -13.62 -4.46
C LYS A 121 8.75 -13.97 -5.96
N ARG A 122 7.57 -14.08 -6.60
CA ARG A 122 7.48 -14.30 -8.05
C ARG A 122 8.17 -13.15 -8.79
N VAL A 123 9.09 -13.51 -9.67
CA VAL A 123 9.89 -12.54 -10.46
C VAL A 123 8.98 -11.72 -11.39
N VAL A 124 9.30 -10.45 -11.52
CA VAL A 124 8.70 -9.50 -12.46
C VAL A 124 9.76 -9.05 -13.45
N ASN A 125 9.48 -9.14 -14.73
CA ASN A 125 10.41 -8.72 -15.80
C ASN A 125 10.32 -7.19 -16.03
N ALA A 126 10.67 -6.42 -15.01
CA ALA A 126 10.74 -4.97 -15.14
C ALA A 126 11.92 -4.55 -16.02
N ALA A 127 11.70 -3.62 -16.95
CA ALA A 127 12.70 -3.19 -17.90
C ALA A 127 12.80 -1.66 -17.96
N LEU A 128 14.04 -1.16 -17.87
CA LEU A 128 14.34 0.27 -18.07
C LEU A 128 14.56 0.52 -19.57
N LYS A 129 13.73 1.36 -20.18
CA LYS A 129 13.79 1.74 -21.60
C LYS A 129 13.64 3.24 -21.73
N ASN A 130 14.56 3.90 -22.41
CA ASN A 130 14.52 5.34 -22.70
C ASN A 130 14.22 6.22 -21.46
N GLY A 131 14.80 5.88 -20.30
CA GLY A 131 14.59 6.62 -19.05
C GLY A 131 13.26 6.35 -18.35
N SER A 132 12.45 5.44 -18.86
CA SER A 132 11.19 5.00 -18.25
C SER A 132 11.27 3.56 -17.82
N LEU A 133 10.72 3.25 -16.63
CA LEU A 133 10.65 1.90 -16.13
C LEU A 133 9.30 1.29 -16.48
N HIS A 134 9.34 0.15 -17.18
CA HIS A 134 8.22 -0.68 -17.56
C HIS A 134 8.08 -1.85 -16.58
N ILE A 135 6.95 -1.95 -15.89
CA ILE A 135 6.68 -3.01 -14.91
C ILE A 135 5.42 -3.77 -15.37
N PRO A 136 5.57 -4.92 -16.04
CA PRO A 136 4.41 -5.72 -16.44
C PRO A 136 3.73 -6.32 -15.22
N ILE A 137 2.41 -6.20 -15.15
CA ILE A 137 1.58 -6.75 -14.07
C ILE A 137 0.95 -8.05 -14.58
N GLY A 138 1.36 -9.17 -14.02
CA GLY A 138 0.88 -10.49 -14.44
C GLY A 138 -0.01 -11.16 -13.39
N GLY A 139 -1.13 -11.76 -13.85
CA GLY A 139 -2.06 -12.50 -13.00
C GLY A 139 -3.02 -11.63 -12.19
N SER A 140 -3.75 -12.27 -11.27
CA SER A 140 -4.61 -11.55 -10.32
C SER A 140 -3.78 -10.84 -9.27
N ILE A 141 -4.13 -9.60 -8.96
CA ILE A 141 -3.53 -8.81 -7.90
C ILE A 141 -4.42 -8.82 -6.66
N ASN A 142 -3.83 -8.53 -5.49
CA ASN A 142 -4.60 -8.32 -4.27
C ASN A 142 -5.51 -7.09 -4.43
N LYS A 143 -6.81 -7.26 -4.20
CA LYS A 143 -7.81 -6.18 -4.35
C LYS A 143 -7.56 -4.98 -3.44
N ASN A 144 -6.94 -5.20 -2.29
CA ASN A 144 -6.69 -4.14 -1.32
C ASN A 144 -5.45 -3.33 -1.71
N ASP A 145 -4.35 -4.03 -1.97
CA ASP A 145 -3.07 -3.49 -2.43
C ASP A 145 -2.12 -4.65 -2.74
N GLU A 146 -1.56 -4.69 -3.93
CA GLU A 146 -0.50 -5.63 -4.29
C GLU A 146 0.84 -4.89 -4.30
N VAL A 147 1.91 -5.56 -3.88
CA VAL A 147 3.22 -4.92 -3.75
C VAL A 147 4.27 -5.63 -4.60
N ILE A 148 4.91 -4.85 -5.48
CA ILE A 148 6.13 -5.26 -6.19
C ILE A 148 7.32 -4.56 -5.53
N VAL A 149 8.36 -5.33 -5.25
CA VAL A 149 9.65 -4.84 -4.76
C VAL A 149 10.60 -4.66 -5.92
N LEU A 150 11.25 -3.51 -5.98
CA LEU A 150 12.38 -3.25 -6.88
C LEU A 150 13.63 -3.07 -6.01
N GLU A 151 14.63 -3.93 -6.17
CA GLU A 151 15.96 -3.73 -5.62
C GLU A 151 16.76 -2.90 -6.62
N ILE A 152 17.21 -1.72 -6.18
CA ILE A 152 17.86 -0.72 -7.02
C ILE A 152 19.34 -0.59 -6.68
N LYS A 153 20.14 -0.18 -7.64
CA LYS A 153 21.50 0.32 -7.41
C LYS A 153 21.50 1.83 -7.57
N LYS A 154 21.91 2.51 -6.51
CA LYS A 154 22.12 3.96 -6.52
C LYS A 154 23.24 4.38 -7.45
#